data_7d640a94a9dbe77310776ce5dbdfa7be
#
_entry.id   7d640a94a9dbe77310776ce5dbdfa7be
#
_cell.length_a   1.000
_cell.length_b   1.000
_cell.length_c   1.000
_cell.angle_alpha   90.00
_cell.angle_beta   90.00
_cell.angle_gamma   90.00
#
_symmetry.space_group_name_H-M   'P 1'
#
loop_
_entity.id
_entity.type
_entity.pdbx_description
1 polymer ?
#
loop_
_entity_poly.entity_id
_entity_poly.type
_entity_poly.pdbx_seq_one_letter_code
_entity_poly.pdbx_strand_id
1 'polypeptide(L)'
;MEFAKGGRFWHLFTDGSSMEDIFLNEDDMKTGMIALAMGRCIYQEIEIITFELMSNHLHLILRGDRGACLELFGYFKKKLARIFCKQDRCIDWKRFKADILEIPDLKALRNEIIYVNRNAFVADPRFTPFSYPWGGGWAYFSPVINLLVTKSISEIGFEQARRITHSRDFEEFKSLKFIGDTVFIPSFCNIGLGERMFANARSYFMALTRNSEGMSLIAARLKDSIFLTDEELYTVAFKYGKEEFECRSLILL
;
A
#
# COMPACT_ATOMS: atom_id res chain seq x y z
N MET A 1 9.98 24.13 1.25
CA MET A 1 10.33 23.00 0.38
C MET A 1 9.54 23.18 -0.92
N GLU A 2 10.19 23.36 -2.04
CA GLU A 2 9.49 23.40 -3.32
C GLU A 2 8.87 22.02 -3.57
N PHE A 3 7.56 21.98 -3.70
CA PHE A 3 6.77 20.74 -3.82
C PHE A 3 7.28 19.79 -4.93
N ALA A 4 7.64 20.35 -6.08
CA ALA A 4 8.07 19.56 -7.24
C ALA A 4 9.60 19.36 -7.34
N LYS A 5 10.40 19.80 -6.37
CA LYS A 5 11.85 19.62 -6.41
C LYS A 5 12.19 18.15 -6.18
N GLY A 6 12.51 17.43 -7.26
CA GLY A 6 12.82 16.00 -7.26
C GLY A 6 11.78 15.11 -7.95
N GLY A 7 10.85 15.69 -8.72
CA GLY A 7 9.88 14.95 -9.52
C GLY A 7 8.42 15.25 -9.14
N ARG A 8 7.52 14.86 -10.04
CA ARG A 8 6.07 15.00 -9.84
C ARG A 8 5.56 13.85 -8.98
N PHE A 9 4.41 14.08 -8.31
CA PHE A 9 3.72 13.06 -7.53
C PHE A 9 2.52 12.54 -8.30
N TRP A 10 2.28 11.24 -8.15
CA TRP A 10 1.24 10.50 -8.85
C TRP A 10 0.48 9.59 -7.89
N HIS A 11 -0.83 9.50 -8.07
CA HIS A 11 -1.63 8.41 -7.53
C HIS A 11 -1.86 7.39 -8.66
N LEU A 12 -1.23 6.23 -8.56
CA LEU A 12 -1.47 5.09 -9.41
C LEU A 12 -2.38 4.11 -8.67
N PHE A 13 -3.45 3.68 -9.33
CA PHE A 13 -4.43 2.78 -8.71
C PHE A 13 -5.04 1.84 -9.74
N THR A 14 -5.64 0.75 -9.28
CA THR A 14 -6.40 -0.20 -10.10
C THR A 14 -7.83 -0.25 -9.59
N ASP A 15 -8.78 -0.50 -10.51
CA ASP A 15 -10.20 -0.57 -10.18
C ASP A 15 -10.55 -1.93 -9.53
N GLY A 16 -10.88 -1.90 -8.23
CA GLY A 16 -11.31 -3.08 -7.47
C GLY A 16 -12.67 -3.63 -7.92
N SER A 17 -13.57 -2.78 -8.44
CA SER A 17 -14.89 -3.23 -8.87
C SER A 17 -14.88 -4.10 -10.12
N SER A 18 -13.80 -4.04 -10.89
CA SER A 18 -13.63 -4.75 -12.16
C SER A 18 -12.94 -6.10 -12.04
N MET A 19 -12.43 -6.46 -10.85
CA MET A 19 -11.60 -7.63 -10.62
C MET A 19 -12.16 -8.52 -9.52
N GLU A 20 -12.03 -9.83 -9.69
CA GLU A 20 -12.12 -10.80 -8.61
C GLU A 20 -10.84 -10.75 -7.74
N ASP A 21 -10.87 -11.41 -6.58
CA ASP A 21 -9.73 -11.46 -5.69
C ASP A 21 -8.52 -12.09 -6.36
N ILE A 22 -7.44 -11.33 -6.43
CA ILE A 22 -6.13 -11.76 -6.94
C ILE A 22 -5.35 -12.43 -5.80
N PHE A 23 -5.42 -11.86 -4.60
CA PHE A 23 -4.70 -12.31 -3.42
C PHE A 23 -5.69 -12.99 -2.48
N LEU A 24 -5.67 -14.34 -2.44
CA LEU A 24 -6.65 -15.15 -1.73
C LEU A 24 -6.24 -15.47 -0.28
N ASN A 25 -4.97 -15.25 0.05
CA ASN A 25 -4.40 -15.60 1.35
C ASN A 25 -3.13 -14.77 1.63
N GLU A 26 -2.56 -14.92 2.83
CA GLU A 26 -1.36 -14.20 3.24
C GLU A 26 -0.15 -14.43 2.34
N ASP A 27 0.05 -15.64 1.82
CA ASP A 27 1.20 -15.95 0.97
C ASP A 27 1.09 -15.26 -0.39
N ASP A 28 -0.14 -15.12 -0.90
CA ASP A 28 -0.41 -14.30 -2.09
C ASP A 28 -0.10 -12.82 -1.83
N MET A 29 -0.53 -12.30 -0.66
CA MET A 29 -0.24 -10.92 -0.25
C MET A 29 1.27 -10.68 -0.09
N LYS A 30 2.00 -11.58 0.55
CA LYS A 30 3.47 -11.54 0.62
C LYS A 30 4.10 -11.54 -0.77
N THR A 31 3.58 -12.35 -1.67
CA THR A 31 4.03 -12.40 -3.07
C THR A 31 3.81 -11.04 -3.77
N GLY A 32 2.66 -10.42 -3.56
CA GLY A 32 2.36 -9.07 -4.04
C GLY A 32 3.33 -8.02 -3.51
N MET A 33 3.55 -8.02 -2.20
CA MET A 33 4.49 -7.11 -1.54
C MET A 33 5.90 -7.22 -2.10
N ILE A 34 6.38 -8.45 -2.27
CA ILE A 34 7.72 -8.72 -2.81
C ILE A 34 7.81 -8.32 -4.27
N ALA A 35 6.79 -8.60 -5.08
CA ALA A 35 6.75 -8.19 -6.48
C ALA A 35 6.83 -6.66 -6.64
N LEU A 36 6.13 -5.92 -5.77
CA LEU A 36 6.18 -4.45 -5.72
C LEU A 36 7.57 -3.94 -5.32
N ALA A 37 8.15 -4.51 -4.27
CA ALA A 37 9.48 -4.16 -3.79
C ALA A 37 10.57 -4.43 -4.84
N MET A 38 10.48 -5.57 -5.55
CA MET A 38 11.38 -5.89 -6.65
C MET A 38 11.23 -4.89 -7.81
N GLY A 39 10.00 -4.50 -8.16
CA GLY A 39 9.75 -3.44 -9.15
C GLY A 39 10.44 -2.14 -8.77
N ARG A 40 10.36 -1.73 -7.50
CA ARG A 40 11.04 -0.52 -7.01
C ARG A 40 12.57 -0.63 -7.10
N CYS A 41 13.15 -1.81 -6.91
CA CYS A 41 14.60 -2.00 -7.08
C CYS A 41 15.06 -1.84 -8.53
N ILE A 42 14.23 -2.23 -9.50
CA ILE A 42 14.52 -2.10 -10.93
C ILE A 42 14.33 -0.64 -11.39
N TYR A 43 13.24 0.01 -10.98
CA TYR A 43 12.93 1.40 -11.33
C TYR A 43 13.39 2.33 -10.20
N GLN A 44 14.72 2.48 -10.05
CA GLN A 44 15.34 3.20 -8.92
C GLN A 44 15.07 4.70 -8.91
N GLU A 45 14.71 5.30 -10.03
CA GLU A 45 14.30 6.70 -10.18
C GLU A 45 12.90 6.98 -9.62
N ILE A 46 12.08 5.93 -9.35
CA ILE A 46 10.75 6.07 -8.78
C ILE A 46 10.80 5.88 -7.27
N GLU A 47 10.16 6.76 -6.53
CA GLU A 47 9.97 6.58 -5.10
C GLU A 47 8.51 6.19 -4.81
N ILE A 48 8.33 5.12 -4.06
CA ILE A 48 7.04 4.76 -3.47
C ILE A 48 6.95 5.50 -2.14
N ILE A 49 5.96 6.38 -2.00
CA ILE A 49 5.74 7.19 -0.80
C ILE A 49 4.87 6.44 0.20
N THR A 50 3.77 5.89 -0.28
CA THR A 50 2.92 4.94 0.42
C THR A 50 2.20 4.06 -0.58
N PHE A 51 1.62 2.98 -0.09
CA PHE A 51 0.82 2.06 -0.90
C PHE A 51 -0.16 1.30 -0.01
N GLU A 52 -1.16 0.71 -0.65
CA GLU A 52 -2.06 -0.25 -0.04
C GLU A 52 -2.35 -1.34 -1.05
N LEU A 53 -2.04 -2.59 -0.70
CA LEU A 53 -2.34 -3.77 -1.49
C LEU A 53 -3.58 -4.44 -0.92
N MET A 54 -4.68 -4.42 -1.68
CA MET A 54 -5.94 -5.06 -1.32
C MET A 54 -6.09 -6.41 -2.02
N SER A 55 -7.11 -7.19 -1.69
CA SER A 55 -7.32 -8.54 -2.28
C SER A 55 -7.40 -8.52 -3.80
N ASN A 56 -7.94 -7.48 -4.40
CA ASN A 56 -8.18 -7.38 -5.84
C ASN A 56 -7.70 -6.08 -6.51
N HIS A 57 -7.20 -5.13 -5.74
CA HIS A 57 -6.74 -3.84 -6.24
C HIS A 57 -5.56 -3.28 -5.45
N LEU A 58 -5.04 -2.17 -5.90
CA LEU A 58 -3.81 -1.57 -5.37
C LEU A 58 -3.87 -0.06 -5.52
N HIS A 59 -3.41 0.64 -4.50
CA HIS A 59 -3.13 2.07 -4.53
C HIS A 59 -1.66 2.33 -4.26
N LEU A 60 -1.04 3.24 -5.05
CA LEU A 60 0.35 3.68 -4.89
C LEU A 60 0.42 5.20 -4.96
N ILE A 61 1.08 5.82 -4.00
CA ILE A 61 1.54 7.20 -4.13
C ILE A 61 3.01 7.18 -4.54
N LEU A 62 3.29 7.68 -5.72
CA LEU A 62 4.60 7.61 -6.36
C LEU A 62 5.18 9.00 -6.59
N ARG A 63 6.51 9.11 -6.61
CA ARG A 63 7.23 10.29 -7.09
C ARG A 63 8.19 9.86 -8.21
N GLY A 64 8.16 10.58 -9.34
CA GLY A 64 9.03 10.31 -10.46
C GLY A 64 8.41 10.67 -11.82
N ASP A 65 8.94 10.09 -12.89
CA ASP A 65 8.38 10.20 -14.24
C ASP A 65 7.11 9.33 -14.38
N ARG A 66 6.11 9.86 -15.10
CA ARG A 66 4.84 9.16 -15.31
C ARG A 66 5.00 7.82 -16.04
N GLY A 67 5.83 7.80 -17.08
CA GLY A 67 6.09 6.61 -17.88
C GLY A 67 6.74 5.52 -17.05
N ALA A 68 7.79 5.87 -16.30
CA ALA A 68 8.49 4.96 -15.41
C ALA A 68 7.58 4.42 -14.29
N CYS A 69 6.65 5.23 -13.76
CA CYS A 69 5.63 4.74 -12.80
C CYS A 69 4.74 3.65 -13.41
N LEU A 70 4.31 3.82 -14.67
CA LEU A 70 3.52 2.81 -15.38
C LEU A 70 4.34 1.55 -15.71
N GLU A 71 5.61 1.70 -16.01
CA GLU A 71 6.52 0.57 -16.24
C GLU A 71 6.75 -0.24 -14.97
N LEU A 72 6.91 0.42 -13.81
CA LEU A 72 6.96 -0.24 -12.49
C LEU A 72 5.70 -1.10 -12.27
N PHE A 73 4.51 -0.55 -12.52
CA PHE A 73 3.27 -1.32 -12.45
C PHE A 73 3.24 -2.46 -13.46
N GLY A 74 3.71 -2.24 -14.68
CA GLY A 74 3.84 -3.27 -15.71
C GLY A 74 4.73 -4.44 -15.29
N TYR A 75 5.85 -4.15 -14.62
CA TYR A 75 6.72 -5.15 -14.03
C TYR A 75 6.01 -5.94 -12.92
N PHE A 76 5.38 -5.24 -11.96
CA PHE A 76 4.61 -5.82 -10.88
C PHE A 76 3.57 -6.81 -11.42
N LYS A 77 2.72 -6.37 -12.33
CA LYS A 77 1.69 -7.19 -12.97
C LYS A 77 2.26 -8.41 -13.69
N LYS A 78 3.31 -8.24 -14.50
CA LYS A 78 3.99 -9.35 -15.20
C LYS A 78 4.57 -10.37 -14.24
N LYS A 79 5.17 -9.89 -13.12
CA LYS A 79 5.74 -10.77 -12.09
C LYS A 79 4.66 -11.63 -11.46
N LEU A 80 3.55 -11.03 -11.03
CA LEU A 80 2.40 -11.75 -10.46
C LEU A 80 1.80 -12.75 -11.45
N ALA A 81 1.58 -12.31 -12.70
CA ALA A 81 1.03 -13.19 -13.74
C ALA A 81 1.87 -14.45 -13.94
N ARG A 82 3.22 -14.31 -13.94
CA ARG A 82 4.12 -15.47 -14.06
C ARG A 82 4.07 -16.40 -12.86
N ILE A 83 3.93 -15.86 -11.64
CA ILE A 83 3.89 -16.63 -10.42
C ILE A 83 2.57 -17.39 -10.32
N PHE A 84 1.44 -16.70 -10.46
CA PHE A 84 0.12 -17.30 -10.32
C PHE A 84 -0.25 -18.25 -11.46
N CYS A 85 0.26 -18.02 -12.66
CA CYS A 85 0.14 -18.99 -13.76
C CYS A 85 0.83 -20.32 -13.43
N LYS A 86 1.97 -20.31 -12.73
CA LYS A 86 2.66 -21.55 -12.27
C LYS A 86 1.91 -22.26 -11.14
N GLN A 87 0.94 -21.62 -10.54
CA GLN A 87 0.03 -22.20 -9.53
C GLN A 87 -1.31 -22.60 -10.14
N ASP A 88 -1.38 -22.71 -11.48
CA ASP A 88 -2.57 -23.07 -12.26
C ASP A 88 -3.78 -22.13 -12.02
N ARG A 89 -3.50 -20.85 -11.66
CA ARG A 89 -4.55 -19.86 -11.43
C ARG A 89 -4.87 -19.09 -12.71
N CYS A 90 -6.16 -19.12 -13.09
CA CYS A 90 -6.68 -18.42 -14.25
C CYS A 90 -7.19 -17.02 -13.83
N ILE A 91 -6.32 -16.01 -13.89
CA ILE A 91 -6.66 -14.62 -13.60
C ILE A 91 -6.71 -13.83 -14.92
N ASP A 92 -7.78 -13.06 -15.14
CA ASP A 92 -7.87 -12.18 -16.32
C ASP A 92 -7.03 -10.91 -16.12
N TRP A 93 -5.74 -11.04 -16.35
CA TRP A 93 -4.79 -9.92 -16.24
C TRP A 93 -5.08 -8.76 -17.19
N LYS A 94 -5.92 -8.92 -18.22
CA LYS A 94 -6.30 -7.81 -19.10
C LYS A 94 -7.14 -6.77 -18.38
N ARG A 95 -7.92 -7.20 -17.39
CA ARG A 95 -8.75 -6.34 -16.54
C ARG A 95 -7.95 -5.62 -15.47
N PHE A 96 -6.84 -6.21 -14.98
CA PHE A 96 -5.95 -5.59 -14.00
C PHE A 96 -5.13 -4.48 -14.66
N LYS A 97 -5.70 -3.29 -14.76
CA LYS A 97 -5.14 -2.10 -15.40
C LYS A 97 -4.97 -1.00 -14.38
N ALA A 98 -3.87 -0.24 -14.48
CA ALA A 98 -3.66 0.93 -13.67
C ALA A 98 -4.12 2.18 -14.40
N ASP A 99 -4.79 3.05 -13.63
CA ASP A 99 -4.93 4.46 -13.93
C ASP A 99 -3.90 5.26 -13.11
N ILE A 100 -3.53 6.45 -13.59
CA ILE A 100 -2.54 7.30 -12.95
C ILE A 100 -2.94 8.76 -13.06
N LEU A 101 -3.08 9.42 -11.90
CA LEU A 101 -3.48 10.81 -11.77
C LEU A 101 -2.38 11.65 -11.14
N GLU A 102 -2.13 12.83 -11.68
CA GLU A 102 -1.17 13.78 -11.10
C GLU A 102 -1.72 14.37 -9.80
N ILE A 103 -0.86 14.48 -8.81
CA ILE A 103 -1.14 15.12 -7.52
C ILE A 103 -0.58 16.55 -7.62
N PRO A 104 -1.44 17.58 -7.66
CA PRO A 104 -1.03 18.93 -8.08
C PRO A 104 -0.27 19.72 -7.01
N ASP A 105 -0.51 19.47 -5.74
CA ASP A 105 0.03 20.26 -4.65
C ASP A 105 0.20 19.48 -3.34
N LEU A 106 0.82 20.12 -2.34
CA LEU A 106 1.11 19.52 -1.05
C LEU A 106 -0.16 19.15 -0.25
N LYS A 107 -1.24 19.93 -0.39
CA LYS A 107 -2.51 19.62 0.29
C LYS A 107 -3.13 18.36 -0.30
N ALA A 108 -3.16 18.28 -1.62
CA ALA A 108 -3.61 17.08 -2.33
C ALA A 108 -2.76 15.86 -1.95
N LEU A 109 -1.42 15.99 -1.93
CA LEU A 109 -0.53 14.89 -1.56
C LEU A 109 -0.80 14.37 -0.14
N ARG A 110 -1.00 15.25 0.83
CA ARG A 110 -1.38 14.84 2.20
C ARG A 110 -2.69 14.07 2.22
N ASN A 111 -3.69 14.56 1.52
CA ASN A 111 -4.99 13.89 1.44
C ASN A 111 -4.88 12.53 0.77
N GLU A 112 -4.11 12.41 -0.31
CA GLU A 112 -3.89 11.14 -1.02
C GLU A 112 -3.15 10.12 -0.15
N ILE A 113 -2.12 10.55 0.61
CA ILE A 113 -1.42 9.67 1.57
C ILE A 113 -2.40 9.16 2.63
N ILE A 114 -3.23 10.05 3.19
CA ILE A 114 -4.24 9.68 4.18
C ILE A 114 -5.28 8.73 3.57
N TYR A 115 -5.78 9.03 2.37
CA TYR A 115 -6.73 8.20 1.66
C TYR A 115 -6.20 6.76 1.50
N VAL A 116 -5.01 6.62 0.95
CA VAL A 116 -4.39 5.31 0.74
C VAL A 116 -4.20 4.56 2.07
N ASN A 117 -3.64 5.22 3.08
CA ASN A 117 -3.37 4.56 4.37
C ASN A 117 -4.63 4.23 5.20
N ARG A 118 -5.82 4.71 4.79
CA ARG A 118 -7.12 4.36 5.39
C ARG A 118 -7.88 3.27 4.63
N ASN A 119 -7.50 2.97 3.41
CA ASN A 119 -8.33 2.19 2.50
C ASN A 119 -8.67 0.80 3.05
N ALA A 120 -7.71 0.09 3.65
CA ALA A 120 -7.95 -1.20 4.28
C ALA A 120 -8.95 -1.13 5.46
N PHE A 121 -8.88 -0.06 6.27
CA PHE A 121 -9.83 0.16 7.36
C PHE A 121 -11.25 0.41 6.85
N VAL A 122 -11.39 1.10 5.73
CA VAL A 122 -12.67 1.32 5.06
C VAL A 122 -13.24 0.02 4.51
N ALA A 123 -12.38 -0.83 3.94
CA ALA A 123 -12.80 -2.12 3.35
C ALA A 123 -13.08 -3.20 4.40
N ASP A 124 -12.34 -3.22 5.51
CA ASP A 124 -12.47 -4.21 6.56
C ASP A 124 -12.18 -3.57 7.93
N PRO A 125 -13.20 -3.32 8.76
CA PRO A 125 -13.08 -2.66 10.06
C PRO A 125 -12.30 -3.46 11.12
N ARG A 126 -11.94 -4.73 10.84
CA ARG A 126 -11.01 -5.49 11.70
C ARG A 126 -9.60 -4.93 11.68
N PHE A 127 -9.25 -4.16 10.63
CA PHE A 127 -7.99 -3.47 10.53
C PHE A 127 -8.11 -2.00 10.94
N THR A 128 -7.04 -1.47 11.46
CA THR A 128 -6.85 -0.02 11.58
C THR A 128 -5.83 0.44 10.54
N PRO A 129 -5.71 1.74 10.24
CA PRO A 129 -4.63 2.24 9.38
C PRO A 129 -3.22 1.86 9.85
N PHE A 130 -3.07 1.42 11.12
CA PHE A 130 -1.80 1.03 11.73
C PHE A 130 -1.60 -0.48 11.86
N SER A 131 -2.60 -1.28 11.60
CA SER A 131 -2.54 -2.74 11.78
C SER A 131 -2.59 -3.52 10.49
N TYR A 132 -2.91 -2.87 9.35
CA TYR A 132 -2.95 -3.54 8.06
C TYR A 132 -1.53 -3.83 7.54
N PRO A 133 -1.15 -5.11 7.40
CA PRO A 133 0.24 -5.47 7.13
C PRO A 133 0.66 -5.25 5.67
N TRP A 134 -0.29 -5.12 4.74
CA TRP A 134 -0.08 -5.06 3.30
C TRP A 134 -0.12 -3.64 2.73
N GLY A 135 0.19 -2.65 3.58
CA GLY A 135 0.21 -1.24 3.24
C GLY A 135 1.29 -0.46 3.96
N GLY A 136 1.54 0.78 3.50
CA GLY A 136 2.54 1.68 4.09
C GLY A 136 2.12 2.27 5.43
N GLY A 137 0.81 2.30 5.74
CA GLY A 137 0.23 3.05 6.85
C GLY A 137 0.81 2.73 8.24
N TRP A 138 1.06 1.46 8.55
CA TRP A 138 1.61 1.03 9.83
C TRP A 138 3.06 1.49 10.07
N ALA A 139 3.78 1.81 9.01
CA ALA A 139 5.16 2.26 9.09
C ALA A 139 5.28 3.75 9.40
N TYR A 140 4.23 4.55 9.13
CA TYR A 140 4.24 6.00 9.34
C TYR A 140 4.27 6.35 10.83
N PHE A 141 5.28 7.15 11.22
CA PHE A 141 5.50 7.59 12.60
C PHE A 141 5.54 6.44 13.62
N SER A 142 5.87 5.24 13.15
CA SER A 142 5.97 4.05 14.00
C SER A 142 7.22 4.12 14.89
N PRO A 143 7.08 4.15 16.21
CA PRO A 143 8.23 4.21 17.10
C PRO A 143 9.02 2.89 17.13
N VAL A 144 8.39 1.80 16.73
CA VAL A 144 8.97 0.46 16.80
C VAL A 144 9.66 0.02 15.51
N ILE A 145 9.47 0.74 14.39
CA ILE A 145 9.96 0.30 13.08
C ILE A 145 11.49 0.11 13.03
N ASN A 146 12.22 0.98 13.74
CA ASN A 146 13.68 0.91 13.85
C ASN A 146 14.19 -0.15 14.85
N LEU A 147 13.30 -0.75 15.63
CA LEU A 147 13.62 -1.80 16.59
C LEU A 147 13.45 -3.19 15.98
N LEU A 148 12.83 -3.29 14.81
CA LEU A 148 12.58 -4.56 14.15
C LEU A 148 13.89 -5.14 13.61
N VAL A 149 14.13 -6.42 13.93
CA VAL A 149 15.29 -7.15 13.42
C VAL A 149 15.01 -7.57 11.98
N THR A 150 15.79 -7.05 11.06
CA THR A 150 15.67 -7.35 9.63
C THR A 150 16.87 -8.13 9.13
N LYS A 151 16.68 -8.94 8.09
CA LYS A 151 17.74 -9.67 7.38
C LYS A 151 17.77 -9.21 5.93
N SER A 152 18.98 -9.05 5.39
CA SER A 152 19.19 -8.83 3.96
C SER A 152 18.93 -10.12 3.17
N ILE A 153 18.82 -9.99 1.84
CA ILE A 153 18.59 -11.14 0.97
C ILE A 153 19.73 -12.18 1.06
N SER A 154 20.96 -11.75 1.31
CA SER A 154 22.11 -12.65 1.52
C SER A 154 22.06 -13.37 2.87
N GLU A 155 21.51 -12.76 3.90
CA GLU A 155 21.41 -13.36 5.24
C GLU A 155 20.27 -14.39 5.37
N ILE A 156 19.23 -14.29 4.56
CA ILE A 156 18.17 -15.30 4.53
C ILE A 156 18.57 -16.57 3.74
N GLY A 157 19.69 -16.53 3.02
CA GLY A 157 20.22 -17.65 2.24
C GLY A 157 19.52 -17.86 0.88
N PHE A 158 20.26 -18.54 -0.03
CA PHE A 158 19.87 -18.65 -1.44
C PHE A 158 18.50 -19.32 -1.65
N GLU A 159 18.25 -20.45 -1.02
CA GLU A 159 17.00 -21.20 -1.24
C GLU A 159 15.78 -20.44 -0.72
N GLN A 160 15.89 -19.82 0.44
CA GLN A 160 14.79 -18.97 0.98
C GLN A 160 14.60 -17.76 0.09
N ALA A 161 15.66 -17.05 -0.31
CA ALA A 161 15.57 -15.92 -1.21
C ALA A 161 14.90 -16.31 -2.53
N ARG A 162 15.27 -17.43 -3.12
CA ARG A 162 14.67 -17.98 -4.35
C ARG A 162 13.18 -18.28 -4.18
N ARG A 163 12.80 -18.89 -3.07
CA ARG A 163 11.40 -19.20 -2.76
C ARG A 163 10.57 -17.94 -2.65
N ILE A 164 11.06 -16.94 -1.89
CA ILE A 164 10.35 -15.71 -1.61
C ILE A 164 10.25 -14.84 -2.87
N THR A 165 11.36 -14.62 -3.58
CA THR A 165 11.40 -13.69 -4.72
C THR A 165 10.98 -14.32 -6.05
N HIS A 166 10.87 -15.64 -6.11
CA HIS A 166 10.71 -16.40 -7.37
C HIS A 166 11.75 -15.96 -8.43
N SER A 167 12.98 -15.67 -7.99
CA SER A 167 14.12 -15.30 -8.83
C SER A 167 15.33 -16.18 -8.50
N ARG A 168 16.30 -16.23 -9.39
CA ARG A 168 17.60 -16.86 -9.17
C ARG A 168 18.75 -15.85 -9.12
N ASP A 169 18.49 -14.64 -9.60
CA ASP A 169 19.40 -13.51 -9.55
C ASP A 169 18.88 -12.49 -8.55
N PHE A 170 19.73 -12.07 -7.62
CA PHE A 170 19.41 -11.18 -6.51
C PHE A 170 20.23 -9.89 -6.52
N GLU A 171 21.10 -9.67 -7.52
CA GLU A 171 21.98 -8.50 -7.56
C GLU A 171 21.20 -7.18 -7.47
N GLU A 172 20.10 -7.08 -8.21
CA GLU A 172 19.24 -5.90 -8.22
C GLU A 172 18.44 -5.71 -6.92
N PHE A 173 18.34 -6.76 -6.09
CA PHE A 173 17.46 -6.81 -4.90
C PHE A 173 18.22 -6.78 -3.58
N LYS A 174 19.52 -6.52 -3.58
CA LYS A 174 20.40 -6.50 -2.39
C LYS A 174 19.95 -5.48 -1.32
N SER A 175 19.31 -4.41 -1.73
CA SER A 175 18.79 -3.39 -0.83
C SER A 175 17.56 -3.83 -0.03
N LEU A 176 16.88 -4.89 -0.48
CA LEU A 176 15.69 -5.39 0.21
C LEU A 176 16.05 -6.06 1.52
N LYS A 177 15.25 -5.74 2.53
CA LYS A 177 15.31 -6.36 3.85
C LYS A 177 14.02 -7.12 4.14
N PHE A 178 14.10 -8.10 5.01
CA PHE A 178 13.01 -9.00 5.33
C PHE A 178 12.85 -9.19 6.83
N ILE A 179 11.61 -9.40 7.25
CA ILE A 179 11.23 -9.88 8.58
C ILE A 179 10.51 -11.22 8.36
N GLY A 180 11.18 -12.33 8.67
CA GLY A 180 10.69 -13.65 8.27
C GLY A 180 10.60 -13.75 6.73
N ASP A 181 9.41 -14.06 6.23
CA ASP A 181 9.10 -14.18 4.80
C ASP A 181 8.49 -12.89 4.19
N THR A 182 8.36 -11.85 4.99
CA THR A 182 7.75 -10.58 4.56
C THR A 182 8.82 -9.53 4.27
N VAL A 183 8.72 -8.84 3.14
CA VAL A 183 9.61 -7.74 2.81
C VAL A 183 9.39 -6.56 3.75
N PHE A 184 10.48 -5.98 4.26
CA PHE A 184 10.45 -4.84 5.16
C PHE A 184 10.14 -3.55 4.39
N ILE A 185 9.01 -2.93 4.65
CA ILE A 185 8.48 -1.77 3.91
C ILE A 185 9.50 -0.65 3.74
N PRO A 186 10.21 -0.17 4.79
CA PRO A 186 11.19 0.89 4.63
C PRO A 186 12.38 0.57 3.73
N SER A 187 12.57 -0.69 3.32
CA SER A 187 13.64 -1.05 2.37
C SER A 187 13.29 -0.72 0.91
N PHE A 188 12.01 -0.46 0.60
CA PHE A 188 11.57 -0.11 -0.76
C PHE A 188 10.59 1.08 -0.82
N CYS A 189 10.00 1.48 0.31
CA CYS A 189 9.07 2.60 0.43
C CYS A 189 9.74 3.75 1.18
N ASN A 190 9.69 4.97 0.64
CA ASN A 190 10.27 6.16 1.27
C ASN A 190 9.32 6.77 2.29
N ILE A 191 9.07 6.04 3.40
CA ILE A 191 8.21 6.47 4.50
C ILE A 191 8.62 7.84 5.03
N GLY A 192 9.93 8.08 5.24
CA GLY A 192 10.42 9.35 5.75
C GLY A 192 10.12 10.55 4.84
N LEU A 193 10.01 10.37 3.52
CA LEU A 193 9.53 11.42 2.63
C LEU A 193 8.04 11.70 2.86
N GLY A 194 7.24 10.66 2.98
CA GLY A 194 5.80 10.79 3.26
C GLY A 194 5.54 11.46 4.62
N GLU A 195 6.27 11.09 5.67
CA GLU A 195 6.18 11.70 6.99
C GLU A 195 6.49 13.21 6.96
N ARG A 196 7.51 13.62 6.18
CA ARG A 196 7.86 15.06 6.02
C ARG A 196 6.76 15.90 5.37
N MET A 197 5.76 15.29 4.76
CA MET A 197 4.59 16.01 4.25
C MET A 197 3.69 16.52 5.38
N PHE A 198 3.82 15.98 6.59
CA PHE A 198 3.06 16.39 7.79
C PHE A 198 3.96 17.17 8.76
N ALA A 199 3.37 18.07 9.55
CA ALA A 199 4.13 18.84 10.52
C ALA A 199 4.72 17.96 11.64
N ASN A 200 4.00 16.91 12.03
CA ASN A 200 4.39 15.94 13.04
C ASN A 200 3.40 14.75 13.04
N ALA A 201 3.68 13.72 13.85
CA ALA A 201 2.83 12.55 14.02
C ALA A 201 1.38 12.92 14.39
N ARG A 202 1.20 13.87 15.31
CA ARG A 202 -0.14 14.30 15.73
C ARG A 202 -0.97 14.85 14.57
N SER A 203 -0.35 15.66 13.67
CA SER A 203 -1.06 16.20 12.51
C SER A 203 -1.45 15.10 11.51
N TYR A 204 -0.62 14.07 11.35
CA TYR A 204 -0.94 12.89 10.55
C TYR A 204 -2.11 12.11 11.14
N PHE A 205 -2.05 11.77 12.43
CA PHE A 205 -3.13 11.03 13.11
C PHE A 205 -4.46 11.78 13.12
N MET A 206 -4.41 13.09 13.34
CA MET A 206 -5.60 13.95 13.26
C MET A 206 -6.21 13.96 11.84
N ALA A 207 -5.37 13.94 10.80
CA ALA A 207 -5.85 13.86 9.42
C ALA A 207 -6.50 12.50 9.12
N LEU A 208 -5.93 11.40 9.62
CA LEU A 208 -6.53 10.06 9.48
C LEU A 208 -7.94 9.97 10.08
N THR A 209 -8.22 10.71 11.15
CA THR A 209 -9.48 10.61 11.89
C THR A 209 -10.54 11.64 11.51
N ARG A 210 -10.18 12.73 10.78
CA ARG A 210 -11.08 13.89 10.62
C ARG A 210 -11.32 14.35 9.17
N ASN A 211 -10.66 13.76 8.18
CA ASN A 211 -10.70 14.30 6.82
C ASN A 211 -11.70 13.57 5.91
N SER A 212 -12.98 13.55 6.28
CA SER A 212 -14.02 12.89 5.48
C SER A 212 -14.28 13.57 4.13
N GLU A 213 -14.38 14.92 4.10
CA GLU A 213 -14.65 15.65 2.86
C GLU A 213 -13.54 15.49 1.81
N GLY A 214 -12.27 15.60 2.23
CA GLY A 214 -11.13 15.35 1.35
C GLY A 214 -11.10 13.94 0.80
N MET A 215 -11.50 12.95 1.60
CA MET A 215 -11.58 11.54 1.19
C MET A 215 -12.69 11.33 0.16
N SER A 216 -13.89 11.90 0.36
CA SER A 216 -15.00 11.81 -0.57
C SER A 216 -14.65 12.36 -1.95
N LEU A 217 -13.91 13.48 -2.01
CA LEU A 217 -13.46 14.07 -3.26
C LEU A 217 -12.45 13.17 -3.99
N ILE A 218 -11.56 12.52 -3.26
CA ILE A 218 -10.59 11.59 -3.85
C ILE A 218 -11.32 10.35 -4.37
N ALA A 219 -12.18 9.72 -3.57
CA ALA A 219 -12.95 8.54 -3.95
C ALA A 219 -13.78 8.81 -5.22
N ALA A 220 -14.47 9.95 -5.30
CA ALA A 220 -15.22 10.35 -6.48
C ALA A 220 -14.30 10.50 -7.72
N ARG A 221 -13.10 11.06 -7.56
CA ARG A 221 -12.12 11.21 -8.65
C ARG A 221 -11.57 9.87 -9.14
N LEU A 222 -11.35 8.94 -8.22
CA LEU A 222 -10.87 7.59 -8.51
C LEU A 222 -12.00 6.65 -8.98
N LYS A 223 -13.26 7.06 -8.86
CA LYS A 223 -14.45 6.21 -9.05
C LYS A 223 -14.43 5.00 -8.12
N ASP A 224 -13.92 5.18 -6.91
CA ASP A 224 -13.80 4.15 -5.91
C ASP A 224 -15.16 3.90 -5.26
N SER A 225 -15.63 2.66 -5.29
CA SER A 225 -16.90 2.22 -4.73
C SER A 225 -16.83 1.80 -3.25
N ILE A 226 -15.61 1.68 -2.72
CA ILE A 226 -15.38 1.19 -1.34
C ILE A 226 -15.26 2.36 -0.34
N PHE A 227 -15.49 3.59 -0.78
CA PHE A 227 -15.42 4.74 0.11
C PHE A 227 -16.64 4.78 1.05
N LEU A 228 -16.38 4.85 2.35
CA LEU A 228 -17.37 5.07 3.39
C LEU A 228 -17.21 6.47 4.01
N THR A 229 -18.32 7.15 4.28
CA THR A 229 -18.34 8.36 5.08
C THR A 229 -18.00 8.06 6.54
N ASP A 230 -17.64 9.09 7.33
CA ASP A 230 -17.37 8.88 8.77
C ASP A 230 -18.58 8.31 9.51
N GLU A 231 -19.82 8.65 9.10
CA GLU A 231 -21.06 8.10 9.67
C GLU A 231 -21.23 6.62 9.32
N GLU A 232 -20.96 6.25 8.08
CA GLU A 232 -21.00 4.85 7.63
C GLU A 232 -19.91 4.03 8.31
N LEU A 233 -18.67 4.56 8.41
CA LEU A 233 -17.58 3.93 9.16
C LEU A 233 -17.94 3.71 10.63
N TYR A 234 -18.53 4.73 11.27
CA TYR A 234 -19.00 4.61 12.65
C TYR A 234 -20.06 3.51 12.79
N THR A 235 -21.01 3.47 11.86
CA THR A 235 -22.08 2.46 11.83
C THR A 235 -21.51 1.05 11.67
N VAL A 236 -20.56 0.86 10.74
CA VAL A 236 -19.88 -0.43 10.53
C VAL A 236 -19.08 -0.83 11.76
N ALA A 237 -18.27 0.09 12.32
CA ALA A 237 -17.48 -0.17 13.52
C ALA A 237 -18.35 -0.50 14.75
N PHE A 238 -19.49 0.20 14.90
CA PHE A 238 -20.44 -0.07 15.98
C PHE A 238 -21.10 -1.45 15.83
N LYS A 239 -21.55 -1.77 14.62
CA LYS A 239 -22.15 -3.08 14.31
C LYS A 239 -21.17 -4.21 14.60
N TYR A 240 -19.94 -4.10 14.08
CA TYR A 240 -18.90 -5.08 14.31
C TYR A 240 -18.54 -5.23 15.79
N GLY A 241 -18.32 -4.12 16.49
CA GLY A 241 -18.05 -4.14 17.94
C GLY A 241 -19.17 -4.78 18.75
N LYS A 242 -20.44 -4.57 18.35
CA LYS A 242 -21.59 -5.19 18.99
C LYS A 242 -21.68 -6.71 18.71
N GLU A 243 -21.42 -7.10 17.47
CA GLU A 243 -21.51 -8.51 17.05
C GLU A 243 -20.36 -9.36 17.60
N GLU A 244 -19.11 -8.86 17.58
CA GLU A 244 -17.92 -9.62 17.95
C GLU A 244 -17.58 -9.55 19.44
N PHE A 245 -17.86 -8.41 20.08
CA PHE A 245 -17.46 -8.15 21.48
C PHE A 245 -18.64 -7.97 22.44
N GLU A 246 -19.89 -8.23 22.00
CA GLU A 246 -21.11 -7.98 22.78
C GLU A 246 -21.19 -6.57 23.36
N CYS A 247 -20.54 -5.61 22.71
CA CYS A 247 -20.51 -4.21 23.14
C CYS A 247 -21.90 -3.60 23.04
N ARG A 248 -22.47 -3.19 24.17
CA ARG A 248 -23.79 -2.52 24.23
C ARG A 248 -23.71 -1.03 23.90
N SER A 249 -22.50 -0.45 23.86
CA SER A 249 -22.27 0.98 23.55
C SER A 249 -20.81 1.23 23.24
N LEU A 250 -20.54 1.95 22.15
CA LEU A 250 -19.21 2.47 21.77
C LEU A 250 -18.97 3.90 22.30
N ILE A 251 -19.74 4.35 23.29
CA ILE A 251 -19.72 5.74 23.79
C ILE A 251 -18.47 6.03 24.64
N LEU A 252 -17.59 5.07 24.88
CA LEU A 252 -16.42 5.18 25.77
C LEU A 252 -15.07 4.86 25.12
N LEU A 253 -14.91 5.09 23.81
CA LEU A 253 -13.56 5.05 23.17
C LEU A 253 -13.21 6.40 22.56
#